data_63fe47381adc8df6b61a14d224c3ea22
#
_entry.id   63fe47381adc8df6b61a14d224c3ea22
#
_cell.length_a   1.000
_cell.length_b   1.000
_cell.length_c   1.000
_cell.angle_alpha   90.00
_cell.angle_beta   90.00
_cell.angle_gamma   90.00
#
_symmetry.space_group_name_H-M   'P 1'
#
loop_
_entity.id
_entity.type
_entity.pdbx_description
1 polymer ?
#
loop_
_entity_poly.entity_id
_entity_poly.type
_entity_poly.pdbx_seq_one_letter_code
_entity_poly.pdbx_strand_id
1 'polypeptide(L)'
;AVMMKDNHLAALAARGIDLAGAIRHVREQVGHTTHIEVEVDRLDQIPAVLAGGADTIMLDNFSLDDTRRGVELIDGKAIVEASGNMSLERVPAVAVTGVDVISVGALTHSVRSIDLGLDWN
;
A
#
# COMPACT_ATOMS: atom_id res chain seq x y z
N ALA A 1 4.43 -6.78 11.18
CA ALA A 1 3.42 -6.49 10.15
C ALA A 1 3.45 -7.56 9.06
N VAL A 2 2.35 -7.74 8.38
CA VAL A 2 2.22 -8.56 7.17
C VAL A 2 1.79 -7.66 6.04
N MET A 3 2.45 -7.75 4.89
CA MET A 3 2.06 -7.07 3.67
C MET A 3 1.60 -8.11 2.64
N MET A 4 0.38 -7.98 2.15
CA MET A 4 -0.19 -8.82 1.11
C MET A 4 -0.18 -8.06 -0.21
N LYS A 5 0.49 -8.60 -1.20
CA LYS A 5 0.61 -8.04 -2.56
C LYS A 5 -0.12 -8.90 -3.58
N ASP A 6 -0.22 -8.40 -4.81
CA ASP A 6 -0.87 -9.03 -5.95
C ASP A 6 -0.47 -10.51 -6.14
N ASN A 7 0.82 -10.82 -6.04
CA ASN A 7 1.33 -12.19 -6.19
C ASN A 7 0.83 -13.14 -5.08
N HIS A 8 0.72 -12.66 -3.83
CA HIS A 8 0.15 -13.44 -2.73
C HIS A 8 -1.34 -13.68 -2.97
N LEU A 9 -2.06 -12.64 -3.41
CA LEU A 9 -3.49 -12.71 -3.70
C LEU A 9 -3.77 -13.66 -4.87
N ALA A 10 -2.95 -13.60 -5.94
CA ALA A 10 -3.05 -14.52 -7.07
C ALA A 10 -2.82 -15.98 -6.66
N ALA A 11 -1.82 -16.25 -5.80
CA ALA A 11 -1.55 -17.58 -5.30
C ALA A 11 -2.70 -18.17 -4.47
N LEU A 12 -3.40 -17.34 -3.70
CA LEU A 12 -4.55 -17.74 -2.90
C LEU A 12 -5.80 -17.91 -3.78
N ALA A 13 -6.02 -17.04 -4.76
CA ALA A 13 -7.09 -17.15 -5.74
C ALA A 13 -6.98 -18.45 -6.57
N ALA A 14 -5.77 -18.87 -6.95
CA ALA A 14 -5.53 -20.15 -7.62
C ALA A 14 -5.95 -21.38 -6.77
N ARG A 15 -6.08 -21.21 -5.45
CA ARG A 15 -6.57 -22.21 -4.49
C ARG A 15 -8.08 -22.07 -4.19
N GLY A 16 -8.79 -21.20 -4.91
CA GLY A 16 -10.22 -20.96 -4.75
C GLY A 16 -10.56 -20.08 -3.53
N ILE A 17 -9.59 -19.37 -2.97
CA ILE A 17 -9.79 -18.46 -1.83
C ILE A 17 -10.00 -17.05 -2.39
N ASP A 18 -11.14 -16.44 -2.09
CA ASP A 18 -11.39 -15.05 -2.49
C ASP A 18 -10.55 -14.06 -1.67
N LEU A 19 -10.50 -12.80 -2.12
CA LEU A 19 -9.67 -11.76 -1.53
C LEU A 19 -9.98 -11.52 -0.04
N ALA A 20 -11.25 -11.44 0.32
CA ALA A 20 -11.65 -11.26 1.72
C ALA A 20 -11.32 -12.50 2.57
N GLY A 21 -11.51 -13.69 2.04
CA GLY A 21 -11.14 -14.96 2.67
C GLY A 21 -9.64 -15.09 2.88
N ALA A 22 -8.84 -14.63 1.91
CA ALA A 22 -7.38 -14.61 2.01
C ALA A 22 -6.91 -13.76 3.19
N ILE A 23 -7.46 -12.57 3.35
CA ILE A 23 -7.10 -11.65 4.44
C ILE A 23 -7.52 -12.23 5.80
N ARG A 24 -8.75 -12.77 5.89
CA ARG A 24 -9.21 -13.46 7.12
C ARG A 24 -8.32 -14.64 7.47
N HIS A 25 -7.93 -15.44 6.49
CA HIS A 25 -7.02 -16.56 6.70
C HIS A 25 -5.68 -16.11 7.28
N VAL A 26 -5.09 -15.03 6.75
CA VAL A 26 -3.85 -14.45 7.30
C VAL A 26 -4.08 -13.97 8.73
N ARG A 27 -5.20 -13.28 9.00
CA ARG A 27 -5.53 -12.79 10.35
C ARG A 27 -5.60 -13.91 11.38
N GLU A 28 -6.09 -15.09 11.01
CA GLU A 28 -6.16 -16.27 11.87
C GLU A 28 -4.78 -16.87 12.19
N GLN A 29 -3.78 -16.67 11.31
CA GLN A 29 -2.44 -17.22 11.46
C GLN A 29 -1.46 -16.31 12.19
N VAL A 30 -1.84 -15.05 12.45
CA VAL A 30 -0.96 -14.07 13.07
C VAL A 30 -1.47 -13.64 14.44
N GLY A 31 -0.59 -13.09 15.28
CA GLY A 31 -0.97 -12.55 16.58
C GLY A 31 -1.89 -11.31 16.43
N HIS A 32 -2.74 -11.07 17.43
CA HIS A 32 -3.73 -9.98 17.42
C HIS A 32 -3.11 -8.57 17.28
N THR A 33 -1.83 -8.41 17.61
CA THR A 33 -1.07 -7.15 17.46
C THR A 33 -0.41 -7.01 16.08
N THR A 34 -0.53 -8.01 15.22
CA THR A 34 0.10 -7.96 13.90
C THR A 34 -0.75 -7.13 12.94
N HIS A 35 -0.16 -6.06 12.44
CA HIS A 35 -0.75 -5.20 11.43
C HIS A 35 -0.78 -5.89 10.07
N ILE A 36 -1.90 -5.86 9.38
CA ILE A 36 -2.08 -6.42 8.04
C ILE A 36 -2.33 -5.28 7.05
N GLU A 37 -1.42 -5.16 6.12
CA GLU A 37 -1.48 -4.23 5.00
C GLU A 37 -1.75 -4.99 3.70
N VAL A 38 -2.63 -4.46 2.87
CA VAL A 38 -3.00 -5.05 1.58
C VAL A 38 -2.83 -4.03 0.47
N GLU A 39 -2.00 -4.39 -0.51
CA GLU A 39 -1.78 -3.61 -1.72
C GLU A 39 -2.91 -3.90 -2.73
N VAL A 40 -3.49 -2.82 -3.29
CA VAL A 40 -4.50 -2.87 -4.34
C VAL A 40 -4.08 -1.98 -5.51
N ASP A 41 -4.37 -2.43 -6.73
CA ASP A 41 -4.10 -1.73 -7.98
C ASP A 41 -5.39 -1.24 -8.69
N ARG A 42 -6.57 -1.57 -8.12
CA ARG A 42 -7.89 -1.19 -8.65
C ARG A 42 -8.88 -0.89 -7.53
N LEU A 43 -9.78 0.06 -7.81
CA LEU A 43 -10.84 0.47 -6.88
C LEU A 43 -11.82 -0.65 -6.51
N ASP A 44 -12.09 -1.57 -7.44
CA ASP A 44 -13.05 -2.67 -7.23
C ASP A 44 -12.59 -3.72 -6.22
N GLN A 45 -11.31 -3.73 -5.86
CA GLN A 45 -10.74 -4.60 -4.81
C GLN A 45 -11.03 -4.08 -3.40
N ILE A 46 -11.17 -2.77 -3.21
CA ILE A 46 -11.28 -2.11 -1.90
C ILE A 46 -12.41 -2.71 -1.03
N PRO A 47 -13.64 -2.92 -1.54
CA PRO A 47 -14.71 -3.49 -0.71
C PRO A 47 -14.38 -4.88 -0.16
N ALA A 48 -13.72 -5.72 -0.95
CA ALA A 48 -13.33 -7.07 -0.51
C ALA A 48 -12.19 -7.02 0.52
N VAL A 49 -11.24 -6.09 0.36
CA VAL A 49 -10.15 -5.88 1.31
C VAL A 49 -10.68 -5.40 2.67
N LEU A 50 -11.62 -4.45 2.66
CA LEU A 50 -12.32 -4.00 3.88
C LEU A 50 -13.08 -5.14 4.54
N ALA A 51 -13.81 -5.94 3.77
CA ALA A 51 -14.56 -7.11 4.29
C ALA A 51 -13.62 -8.19 4.85
N GLY A 52 -12.38 -8.24 4.41
CA GLY A 52 -11.34 -9.12 4.94
C GLY A 52 -10.73 -8.65 6.26
N GLY A 53 -10.90 -7.38 6.62
CA GLY A 53 -10.37 -6.79 7.86
C GLY A 53 -8.90 -6.38 7.78
N ALA A 54 -8.46 -5.80 6.66
CA ALA A 54 -7.15 -5.15 6.55
C ALA A 54 -7.08 -3.92 7.46
N ASP A 55 -5.91 -3.69 8.05
CA ASP A 55 -5.64 -2.52 8.89
C ASP A 55 -5.19 -1.32 8.04
N THR A 56 -4.43 -1.58 6.96
CA THR A 56 -4.03 -0.58 5.96
C THR A 56 -4.36 -1.09 4.56
N ILE A 57 -4.81 -0.18 3.71
CA ILE A 57 -4.98 -0.40 2.27
C ILE A 57 -4.00 0.50 1.54
N MET A 58 -3.04 -0.11 0.83
CA MET A 58 -2.09 0.60 0.00
C MET A 58 -2.63 0.72 -1.42
N LEU A 59 -2.82 1.95 -1.88
CA LEU A 59 -3.23 2.29 -3.24
C LEU A 59 -1.96 2.40 -4.10
N ASP A 60 -1.67 1.35 -4.90
CA ASP A 60 -0.45 1.30 -5.71
C ASP A 60 -0.66 1.87 -7.10
N ASN A 61 0.13 2.88 -7.46
CA ASN A 61 0.12 3.56 -8.76
C ASN A 61 -1.22 4.19 -9.18
N PHE A 62 -2.08 4.54 -8.25
CA PHE A 62 -3.36 5.19 -8.53
C PHE A 62 -3.17 6.60 -9.12
N SER A 63 -4.08 7.01 -10.00
CA SER A 63 -4.24 8.42 -10.38
C SER A 63 -4.70 9.26 -9.18
N LEU A 64 -4.54 10.58 -9.21
CA LEU A 64 -5.03 11.46 -8.13
C LEU A 64 -6.55 11.33 -7.93
N ASP A 65 -7.29 11.17 -9.03
CA ASP A 65 -8.75 11.03 -8.97
C ASP A 65 -9.16 9.68 -8.39
N ASP A 66 -8.49 8.59 -8.79
CA ASP A 66 -8.76 7.27 -8.21
C ASP A 66 -8.29 7.20 -6.76
N THR A 67 -7.20 7.90 -6.39
CA THR A 67 -6.79 8.02 -4.98
C THR A 67 -7.89 8.66 -4.13
N ARG A 68 -8.50 9.79 -4.57
CA ARG A 68 -9.63 10.42 -3.88
C ARG A 68 -10.82 9.46 -3.73
N ARG A 69 -11.17 8.78 -4.83
CA ARG A 69 -12.26 7.77 -4.81
C ARG A 69 -11.95 6.60 -3.88
N GLY A 70 -10.68 6.17 -3.83
CA GLY A 70 -10.23 5.13 -2.90
C GLY A 70 -10.38 5.56 -1.45
N VAL A 71 -9.97 6.79 -1.11
CA VAL A 71 -10.16 7.38 0.22
C VAL A 71 -11.65 7.43 0.60
N GLU A 72 -12.51 7.89 -0.32
CA GLU A 72 -13.96 7.94 -0.12
C GLU A 72 -14.56 6.54 0.10
N LEU A 73 -14.13 5.53 -0.65
CA LEU A 73 -14.60 4.15 -0.50
C LEU A 73 -14.15 3.51 0.81
N ILE A 74 -12.95 3.82 1.25
CA ILE A 74 -12.40 3.30 2.52
C ILE A 74 -13.09 3.94 3.72
N ASP A 75 -13.43 5.24 3.62
CA ASP A 75 -14.28 5.96 4.58
C ASP A 75 -13.82 5.79 6.04
N GLY A 76 -12.52 5.93 6.29
CA GLY A 76 -11.92 5.82 7.61
C GLY A 76 -11.95 4.43 8.25
N LYS A 77 -12.33 3.37 7.51
CA LYS A 77 -12.40 1.98 8.03
C LYS A 77 -11.05 1.28 8.05
N ALA A 78 -10.06 1.81 7.34
CA ALA A 78 -8.67 1.39 7.34
C ALA A 78 -7.77 2.60 7.10
N ILE A 79 -6.49 2.48 7.45
CA ILE A 79 -5.47 3.46 7.08
C ILE A 79 -5.30 3.42 5.55
N VAL A 80 -5.21 4.59 4.92
CA VAL A 80 -4.99 4.70 3.48
C VAL A 80 -3.55 5.09 3.21
N GLU A 81 -2.80 4.22 2.54
CA GLU A 81 -1.46 4.51 2.07
C GLU A 81 -1.44 4.70 0.57
N ALA A 82 -0.77 5.75 0.08
CA ALA A 82 -0.49 5.93 -1.34
C ALA A 82 0.96 5.56 -1.64
N SER A 83 1.16 4.73 -2.65
CA SER A 83 2.46 4.25 -3.11
C SER A 83 2.56 4.24 -4.64
N GLY A 84 3.75 3.93 -5.16
CA GLY A 84 4.03 3.83 -6.58
C GLY A 84 4.32 5.17 -7.26
N ASN A 85 5.46 5.23 -7.97
CA ASN A 85 5.90 6.40 -8.75
C ASN A 85 5.80 7.74 -8.00
N MET A 86 6.07 7.74 -6.68
CA MET A 86 6.09 8.96 -5.88
C MET A 86 7.37 9.76 -6.12
N SER A 87 7.20 11.07 -6.41
CA SER A 87 8.27 12.05 -6.46
C SER A 87 7.95 13.21 -5.51
N LEU A 88 8.96 14.01 -5.18
CA LEU A 88 8.76 15.19 -4.32
C LEU A 88 7.72 16.15 -4.88
N GLU A 89 7.67 16.29 -6.22
CA GLU A 89 6.70 17.16 -6.89
C GLU A 89 5.28 16.62 -6.80
N ARG A 90 5.12 15.29 -6.74
CA ARG A 90 3.81 14.63 -6.67
C ARG A 90 3.22 14.59 -5.26
N VAL A 91 4.07 14.51 -4.23
CA VAL A 91 3.67 14.37 -2.83
C VAL A 91 2.62 15.41 -2.39
N PRO A 92 2.75 16.72 -2.67
CA PRO A 92 1.73 17.69 -2.25
C PRO A 92 0.35 17.43 -2.86
N ALA A 93 0.31 17.02 -4.13
CA ALA A 93 -0.95 16.72 -4.81
C ALA A 93 -1.62 15.44 -4.28
N VAL A 94 -0.81 14.45 -3.88
CA VAL A 94 -1.31 13.22 -3.25
C VAL A 94 -1.78 13.50 -1.81
N ALA A 95 -1.05 14.31 -1.04
CA ALA A 95 -1.43 14.61 0.35
C ALA A 95 -2.82 15.26 0.47
N VAL A 96 -3.21 16.10 -0.49
CA VAL A 96 -4.55 16.76 -0.47
C VAL A 96 -5.69 15.82 -0.93
N THR A 97 -5.40 14.56 -1.28
CA THR A 97 -6.45 13.57 -1.59
C THR A 97 -7.08 12.97 -0.34
N GLY A 98 -6.45 13.15 0.83
CA GLY A 98 -6.94 12.64 2.11
C GLY A 98 -6.34 11.30 2.53
N VAL A 99 -5.24 10.86 1.90
CA VAL A 99 -4.49 9.67 2.35
C VAL A 99 -3.81 9.94 3.69
N ASP A 100 -3.63 8.91 4.50
CA ASP A 100 -2.99 8.99 5.81
C ASP A 100 -1.46 8.89 5.71
N VAL A 101 -0.97 8.10 4.74
CA VAL A 101 0.46 7.77 4.56
C VAL A 101 0.84 7.89 3.09
N ILE A 102 2.06 8.35 2.83
CA ILE A 102 2.66 8.37 1.48
C ILE A 102 4.02 7.68 1.54
N SER A 103 4.18 6.60 0.78
CA SER A 103 5.44 5.88 0.65
C SER A 103 6.20 6.30 -0.59
N VAL A 104 7.46 6.72 -0.39
CA VAL A 104 8.34 7.25 -1.44
C VAL A 104 9.58 6.37 -1.57
N GLY A 105 9.52 5.37 -2.45
CA GLY A 105 10.62 4.42 -2.68
C GLY A 105 11.93 5.09 -3.14
N ALA A 106 11.85 6.23 -3.86
CA ALA A 106 13.01 6.98 -4.31
C ALA A 106 13.95 7.43 -3.16
N LEU A 107 13.43 7.58 -1.94
CA LEU A 107 14.22 7.91 -0.74
C LEU A 107 15.20 6.80 -0.37
N THR A 108 14.92 5.57 -0.74
CA THR A 108 15.75 4.41 -0.39
C THR A 108 16.53 3.83 -1.57
N HIS A 109 15.96 3.79 -2.77
CA HIS A 109 16.59 3.13 -3.93
C HIS A 109 17.22 4.08 -4.94
N SER A 110 16.99 5.41 -4.84
CA SER A 110 17.52 6.42 -5.79
C SER A 110 18.33 7.51 -5.10
N VAL A 111 18.99 7.17 -3.99
CA VAL A 111 19.87 8.10 -3.27
C VAL A 111 21.08 8.43 -4.13
N ARG A 112 21.34 9.73 -4.36
CA ARG A 112 22.58 10.17 -5.02
C ARG A 112 23.71 10.10 -4.01
N SER A 113 24.71 9.27 -4.28
CA SER A 113 25.95 9.26 -3.52
C SER A 113 26.75 10.54 -3.81
N ILE A 114 27.23 11.20 -2.75
CA ILE A 114 28.22 12.27 -2.89
C ILE A 114 29.57 11.58 -3.06
N ASP A 115 30.28 11.89 -4.16
CA ASP A 115 31.61 11.39 -4.40
C ASP A 115 32.60 12.23 -3.58
N LEU A 116 33.03 11.67 -2.45
CA LEU A 116 34.02 12.26 -1.57
C LEU A 116 35.27 11.39 -1.62
N GLY A 117 36.36 11.91 -2.17
CA GLY A 117 37.69 11.32 -2.13
C GLY A 117 38.59 12.03 -1.11
N LEU A 118 39.46 11.31 -0.44
CA LEU A 118 40.58 11.86 0.33
C LEU A 118 41.84 11.64 -0.48
N ASP A 119 42.37 12.74 -1.05
CA ASP A 119 43.65 12.70 -1.73
C ASP A 119 44.79 13.02 -0.73
N TRP A 120 45.73 12.11 -0.66
CA TRP A 120 46.92 12.27 0.17
C TRP A 120 48.10 12.66 -0.70
N ASN A 121 48.62 13.92 -0.56
CA ASN A 121 49.82 14.42 -1.23
C ASN A 121 51.04 14.19 -0.34
#